data_f87d5b4ba6ccf088e9ccd19039699018
#
_entry.id   f87d5b4ba6ccf088e9ccd19039699018
#
_cell.length_a   1.000
_cell.length_b   1.000
_cell.length_c   1.000
_cell.angle_alpha   90.00
_cell.angle_beta   90.00
_cell.angle_gamma   90.00
#
_symmetry.space_group_name_H-M   'P 1'
#
loop_
_entity.id
_entity.type
_entity.pdbx_description
1 polymer ?
#
loop_
_entity_poly.entity_id
_entity_poly.type
_entity_poly.pdbx_seq_one_letter_code
_entity_poly.pdbx_strand_id
1 'polypeptide(L)'
;MLRKLIYDVAIVGGGTSGVAAAIGASDAGKKVLLIERNPYLGGQATNCNVPAFCGFCTSGEKAYQVVKGVGQEVLDRMHKIGYFEDFYVSPSTGNRTVPHDPEITKMIFEEMLKEHNVDFMLHCSLSDAKSTDDNIKTIICQDDEGQIEMVAKTYVDASGDANLAYLAKGDVEFHHEQKGSMMFRLGNIKDENILTTASMEEAINNAIEDGVEGLTAKKGFPVRVPHTNDYLVNIIGLDFENLDARTLTKGEIAGRKQARTYYEVFKKYIKGMEDSYLVSTGPKVGLRESRRIVGEYTLTKDDVKTSRKSVDTIAKGGWGAEIHKGNGEASYALERNDKYFDIPLGSLKPRNIKNLWCAGRIISSDLVASASIRVMGTGFATGQAAGVAAALAIDNKKDIKEVQKELKRQGALI
;
A
#
# COMPACT_ATOMS: atom_id res chain seq x y z
N MET A 1 -24.88 10.90 -23.78
CA MET A 1 -24.19 9.87 -24.60
C MET A 1 -23.13 9.24 -23.68
N LEU A 2 -23.03 7.91 -23.60
CA LEU A 2 -22.02 7.25 -22.77
C LEU A 2 -20.62 7.59 -23.34
N ARG A 3 -19.75 8.20 -22.53
CA ARG A 3 -18.36 8.48 -22.92
C ARG A 3 -17.61 7.17 -22.99
N LYS A 4 -16.81 6.98 -24.04
CA LYS A 4 -16.05 5.74 -24.25
C LYS A 4 -14.57 6.04 -24.42
N LEU A 5 -13.72 5.32 -23.65
CA LEU A 5 -12.27 5.39 -23.70
C LEU A 5 -11.68 4.04 -24.12
N ILE A 6 -10.62 4.07 -24.92
CA ILE A 6 -9.95 2.85 -25.42
C ILE A 6 -8.45 2.96 -25.17
N TYR A 7 -7.92 1.95 -24.48
CA TYR A 7 -6.51 1.84 -24.13
C TYR A 7 -5.97 0.42 -24.37
N ASP A 8 -4.68 0.24 -24.28
CA ASP A 8 -4.07 -1.09 -24.29
C ASP A 8 -4.20 -1.73 -22.91
N VAL A 9 -3.85 -0.97 -21.84
CA VAL A 9 -3.92 -1.40 -20.46
C VAL A 9 -4.74 -0.40 -19.65
N ALA A 10 -5.71 -0.88 -18.87
CA ALA A 10 -6.43 -0.08 -17.87
C ALA A 10 -6.07 -0.52 -16.44
N ILE A 11 -5.74 0.44 -15.59
CA ILE A 11 -5.31 0.18 -14.21
C ILE A 11 -6.28 0.85 -13.25
N VAL A 12 -6.77 0.08 -12.28
CA VAL A 12 -7.72 0.53 -11.27
C VAL A 12 -7.01 0.72 -9.94
N GLY A 13 -6.93 1.96 -9.49
CA GLY A 13 -6.33 2.38 -8.22
C GLY A 13 -4.95 3.03 -8.39
N GLY A 14 -4.81 4.25 -7.87
CA GLY A 14 -3.62 5.10 -7.95
C GLY A 14 -2.70 5.01 -6.71
N GLY A 15 -2.70 3.89 -5.98
CA GLY A 15 -1.74 3.62 -4.91
C GLY A 15 -0.33 3.32 -5.45
N THR A 16 0.62 3.03 -4.55
CA THR A 16 2.01 2.69 -4.92
C THR A 16 2.08 1.60 -5.99
N SER A 17 1.26 0.55 -5.86
CA SER A 17 1.24 -0.55 -6.81
C SER A 17 0.60 -0.15 -8.15
N GLY A 18 -0.41 0.71 -8.15
CA GLY A 18 -1.06 1.16 -9.38
C GLY A 18 -0.17 2.12 -10.18
N VAL A 19 0.49 3.05 -9.50
CA VAL A 19 1.48 3.93 -10.14
C VAL A 19 2.61 3.12 -10.76
N ALA A 20 3.16 2.14 -10.02
CA ALA A 20 4.21 1.27 -10.54
C ALA A 20 3.73 0.38 -11.70
N ALA A 21 2.49 -0.11 -11.66
CA ALA A 21 1.92 -0.88 -12.76
C ALA A 21 1.72 -0.02 -14.02
N ALA A 22 1.30 1.21 -13.84
CA ALA A 22 1.10 2.13 -14.96
C ALA A 22 2.41 2.47 -15.67
N ILE A 23 3.45 2.78 -14.90
CA ILE A 23 4.80 3.03 -15.41
C ILE A 23 5.35 1.77 -16.10
N GLY A 24 5.29 0.60 -15.41
CA GLY A 24 5.78 -0.65 -15.97
C GLY A 24 5.13 -1.04 -17.29
N ALA A 25 3.83 -0.79 -17.45
CA ALA A 25 3.10 -1.06 -18.69
C ALA A 25 3.43 -0.02 -19.79
N SER A 26 3.56 1.26 -19.42
CA SER A 26 3.92 2.32 -20.37
C SER A 26 5.34 2.15 -20.90
N ASP A 27 6.31 1.84 -20.02
CA ASP A 27 7.71 1.58 -20.39
C ASP A 27 7.87 0.30 -21.23
N ALA A 28 6.91 -0.62 -21.15
CA ALA A 28 6.78 -1.76 -22.07
C ALA A 28 6.06 -1.39 -23.41
N GLY A 29 5.86 -0.10 -23.69
CA GLY A 29 5.38 0.43 -24.97
C GLY A 29 3.86 0.38 -25.15
N LYS A 30 3.05 0.39 -24.10
CA LYS A 30 1.59 0.35 -24.19
C LYS A 30 0.95 1.69 -23.86
N LYS A 31 -0.21 1.95 -24.48
CA LYS A 31 -1.07 3.08 -24.12
C LYS A 31 -1.84 2.73 -22.83
N VAL A 32 -1.57 3.46 -21.76
CA VAL A 32 -2.03 3.14 -20.41
C VAL A 32 -2.98 4.22 -19.88
N LEU A 33 -4.08 3.79 -19.24
CA LEU A 33 -4.92 4.64 -18.41
C LEU A 33 -4.93 4.11 -16.98
N LEU A 34 -4.63 4.99 -16.02
CA LEU A 34 -4.83 4.75 -14.60
C LEU A 34 -6.03 5.55 -14.10
N ILE A 35 -6.94 4.91 -13.36
CA ILE A 35 -8.04 5.59 -12.68
C ILE A 35 -7.89 5.52 -11.17
N GLU A 36 -8.20 6.64 -10.50
CA GLU A 36 -8.20 6.77 -9.05
C GLU A 36 -9.46 7.53 -8.60
N ARG A 37 -10.17 6.98 -7.62
CA ARG A 37 -11.41 7.58 -7.09
C ARG A 37 -11.19 8.83 -6.24
N ASN A 38 -9.98 8.98 -5.66
CA ASN A 38 -9.63 10.12 -4.83
C ASN A 38 -9.07 11.28 -5.67
N PRO A 39 -8.98 12.50 -5.11
CA PRO A 39 -8.43 13.66 -5.80
C PRO A 39 -6.90 13.67 -5.93
N TYR A 40 -6.22 12.61 -5.53
CA TYR A 40 -4.76 12.48 -5.57
C TYR A 40 -4.33 11.01 -5.56
N LEU A 41 -3.10 10.77 -5.97
CA LEU A 41 -2.43 9.48 -5.98
C LEU A 41 -1.81 9.14 -4.61
N GLY A 42 -1.33 7.91 -4.45
CA GLY A 42 -0.54 7.44 -3.32
C GLY A 42 -1.20 6.37 -2.44
N GLY A 43 -2.52 6.19 -2.53
CA GLY A 43 -3.22 5.13 -1.79
C GLY A 43 -3.00 5.20 -0.29
N GLN A 44 -2.41 4.17 0.32
CA GLN A 44 -2.17 4.14 1.78
C GLN A 44 -1.22 5.25 2.25
N ALA A 45 -0.25 5.64 1.43
CA ALA A 45 0.69 6.72 1.77
C ALA A 45 0.01 8.07 1.97
N THR A 46 -0.99 8.38 1.15
CA THR A 46 -1.63 9.71 1.09
C THR A 46 -3.06 9.74 1.61
N ASN A 47 -3.88 8.71 1.31
CA ASN A 47 -5.26 8.62 1.81
C ASN A 47 -5.33 8.21 3.27
N CYS A 48 -4.39 7.37 3.72
CA CYS A 48 -4.38 6.86 5.08
C CYS A 48 -3.24 7.45 5.92
N ASN A 49 -2.37 8.27 5.30
CA ASN A 49 -1.18 8.85 5.93
C ASN A 49 -0.28 7.80 6.61
N VAL A 50 -0.14 6.61 5.99
CA VAL A 50 0.82 5.62 6.48
C VAL A 50 2.22 6.24 6.41
N PRO A 51 2.95 6.36 7.53
CA PRO A 51 4.00 7.38 7.68
C PRO A 51 5.32 7.05 6.98
N ALA A 52 5.49 5.81 6.52
CA ALA A 52 6.75 5.39 5.88
C ALA A 52 6.54 4.29 4.84
N PHE A 53 7.35 4.29 3.80
CA PHE A 53 7.46 3.17 2.88
C PHE A 53 8.31 2.06 3.53
N CYS A 54 7.68 0.93 3.81
CA CYS A 54 8.31 -0.29 4.31
C CYS A 54 8.50 -1.29 3.17
N GLY A 55 9.44 -2.25 3.33
CA GLY A 55 9.61 -3.37 2.41
C GLY A 55 10.57 -3.12 1.23
N PHE A 56 11.32 -2.04 1.24
CA PHE A 56 12.43 -1.85 0.30
C PHE A 56 13.62 -2.76 0.60
N CYS A 57 13.81 -3.08 1.88
CA CYS A 57 14.95 -3.86 2.38
C CYS A 57 14.47 -5.15 3.08
N THR A 58 15.39 -6.09 3.25
CA THR A 58 15.25 -7.19 4.21
C THR A 58 15.19 -6.64 5.64
N SER A 59 14.84 -7.47 6.62
CA SER A 59 14.55 -7.01 8.00
C SER A 59 15.56 -7.46 9.05
N GLY A 60 16.71 -7.97 8.67
CA GLY A 60 17.78 -8.41 9.59
C GLY A 60 18.82 -7.33 9.88
N GLU A 61 19.84 -7.70 10.66
CA GLU A 61 20.95 -6.79 11.04
C GLU A 61 21.75 -6.31 9.81
N LYS A 62 21.99 -7.22 8.85
CA LYS A 62 22.69 -6.93 7.59
C LYS A 62 21.71 -6.64 6.47
N ALA A 63 20.59 -6.00 6.80
CA ALA A 63 19.55 -5.72 5.83
C ALA A 63 20.07 -4.98 4.61
N TYR A 64 19.61 -5.38 3.45
CA TYR A 64 19.95 -4.80 2.15
C TYR A 64 18.71 -4.62 1.28
N GLN A 65 18.84 -3.77 0.29
CA GLN A 65 17.73 -3.41 -0.59
C GLN A 65 17.35 -4.58 -1.52
N VAL A 66 16.06 -4.86 -1.61
CA VAL A 66 15.46 -5.91 -2.45
C VAL A 66 14.45 -5.38 -3.46
N VAL A 67 14.09 -4.11 -3.39
CA VAL A 67 13.18 -3.42 -4.32
C VAL A 67 13.91 -2.28 -5.02
N LYS A 68 13.91 -2.29 -6.35
CA LYS A 68 14.40 -1.22 -7.24
C LYS A 68 13.37 -0.94 -8.35
N GLY A 69 13.80 -0.55 -9.54
CA GLY A 69 12.91 -0.15 -10.63
C GLY A 69 12.10 1.10 -10.27
N VAL A 70 10.80 1.09 -10.48
CA VAL A 70 9.91 2.22 -10.16
C VAL A 70 10.00 2.65 -8.69
N GLY A 71 10.16 1.69 -7.77
CA GLY A 71 10.38 2.02 -6.36
C GLY A 71 11.68 2.81 -6.13
N GLN A 72 12.76 2.47 -6.83
CA GLN A 72 14.02 3.22 -6.76
C GLN A 72 13.86 4.62 -7.32
N GLU A 73 13.14 4.79 -8.41
CA GLU A 73 12.90 6.11 -8.99
C GLU A 73 12.18 7.04 -7.98
N VAL A 74 11.24 6.53 -7.21
CA VAL A 74 10.62 7.31 -6.11
C VAL A 74 11.68 7.79 -5.11
N LEU A 75 12.59 6.89 -4.68
CA LEU A 75 13.68 7.25 -3.75
C LEU A 75 14.62 8.28 -4.36
N ASP A 76 14.98 8.12 -5.62
CA ASP A 76 15.88 9.04 -6.35
C ASP A 76 15.27 10.44 -6.47
N ARG A 77 13.96 10.55 -6.73
CA ARG A 77 13.24 11.82 -6.75
C ARG A 77 13.14 12.45 -5.37
N MET A 78 12.84 11.67 -4.34
CA MET A 78 12.86 12.15 -2.96
C MET A 78 14.27 12.63 -2.57
N HIS A 79 15.33 11.92 -2.98
CA HIS A 79 16.71 12.32 -2.74
C HIS A 79 17.05 13.65 -3.42
N LYS A 80 16.67 13.81 -4.68
CA LYS A 80 16.90 15.04 -5.45
C LYS A 80 16.33 16.30 -4.80
N ILE A 81 15.24 16.17 -4.06
CA ILE A 81 14.60 17.28 -3.35
C ILE A 81 14.87 17.29 -1.84
N GLY A 82 15.83 16.45 -1.38
CA GLY A 82 16.28 16.40 0.00
C GLY A 82 15.36 15.68 1.00
N TYR A 83 14.35 14.95 0.53
CA TYR A 83 13.41 14.19 1.38
C TYR A 83 13.84 12.75 1.65
N PHE A 84 14.94 12.29 1.10
CA PHE A 84 15.51 10.97 1.32
C PHE A 84 17.04 11.06 1.16
N GLU A 85 17.77 10.68 2.21
CA GLU A 85 19.23 10.54 2.15
C GLU A 85 19.63 9.07 2.27
N ASP A 86 19.04 8.37 3.25
CA ASP A 86 19.24 6.94 3.48
C ASP A 86 18.01 6.36 4.21
N PHE A 87 17.94 5.05 4.30
CA PHE A 87 16.89 4.37 5.02
C PHE A 87 16.96 4.67 6.52
N TYR A 88 15.84 5.12 7.08
CA TYR A 88 15.71 5.26 8.53
C TYR A 88 15.71 3.89 9.18
N VAL A 89 16.62 3.67 10.12
CA VAL A 89 16.71 2.45 10.91
C VAL A 89 15.94 2.64 12.23
N SER A 90 14.85 1.92 12.41
CA SER A 90 14.07 2.00 13.63
C SER A 90 14.88 1.51 14.83
N PRO A 91 15.06 2.33 15.88
CA PRO A 91 15.84 1.93 17.07
C PRO A 91 15.23 0.72 17.80
N SER A 92 13.91 0.61 17.80
CA SER A 92 13.19 -0.45 18.49
C SER A 92 13.13 -1.77 17.73
N THR A 93 13.22 -1.72 16.40
CA THR A 93 12.98 -2.89 15.55
C THR A 93 14.11 -3.24 14.60
N GLY A 94 15.06 -2.33 14.37
CA GLY A 94 16.11 -2.49 13.34
C GLY A 94 15.59 -2.47 11.89
N ASN A 95 14.29 -2.30 11.69
CA ASN A 95 13.71 -2.23 10.34
C ASN A 95 14.15 -0.98 9.60
N ARG A 96 14.44 -1.13 8.30
CA ARG A 96 14.74 -0.04 7.39
C ARG A 96 13.48 0.44 6.69
N THR A 97 13.17 1.72 6.83
CA THR A 97 11.97 2.36 6.29
C THR A 97 12.32 3.69 5.65
N VAL A 98 11.39 4.26 4.89
CA VAL A 98 11.52 5.58 4.27
C VAL A 98 10.39 6.46 4.78
N PRO A 99 10.61 7.28 5.84
CA PRO A 99 9.66 8.32 6.21
C PRO A 99 9.40 9.25 5.03
N HIS A 100 8.16 9.66 4.85
CA HIS A 100 7.81 10.54 3.74
C HIS A 100 6.76 11.58 4.16
N ASP A 101 6.68 12.66 3.39
CA ASP A 101 5.58 13.60 3.47
C ASP A 101 4.49 13.18 2.46
N PRO A 102 3.22 13.00 2.89
CA PRO A 102 2.13 12.66 2.00
C PRO A 102 1.91 13.66 0.86
N GLU A 103 2.11 14.96 1.09
CA GLU A 103 1.92 15.99 0.07
C GLU A 103 3.02 15.90 -1.02
N ILE A 104 4.26 15.73 -0.62
CA ILE A 104 5.37 15.52 -1.56
C ILE A 104 5.17 14.22 -2.35
N THR A 105 4.69 13.16 -1.71
CA THR A 105 4.41 11.89 -2.38
C THR A 105 3.37 12.04 -3.49
N LYS A 106 2.30 12.83 -3.29
CA LYS A 106 1.30 13.14 -4.33
C LYS A 106 1.96 13.75 -5.56
N MET A 107 2.77 14.79 -5.37
CA MET A 107 3.45 15.52 -6.45
C MET A 107 4.41 14.60 -7.22
N ILE A 108 5.26 13.83 -6.51
CA ILE A 108 6.20 12.89 -7.14
C ILE A 108 5.46 11.89 -8.03
N PHE A 109 4.35 11.31 -7.57
CA PHE A 109 3.62 10.30 -8.34
C PHE A 109 2.94 10.91 -9.58
N GLU A 110 2.40 12.13 -9.48
CA GLU A 110 1.83 12.83 -10.62
C GLU A 110 2.87 13.19 -11.68
N GLU A 111 4.04 13.64 -11.25
CA GLU A 111 5.17 13.93 -12.14
C GLU A 111 5.66 12.66 -12.84
N MET A 112 5.86 11.57 -12.09
CA MET A 112 6.28 10.28 -12.64
C MET A 112 5.31 9.79 -13.72
N LEU A 113 4.01 9.79 -13.46
CA LEU A 113 3.04 9.33 -14.45
C LEU A 113 3.08 10.17 -15.74
N LYS A 114 3.22 11.50 -15.61
CA LYS A 114 3.33 12.41 -16.76
C LYS A 114 4.60 12.13 -17.58
N GLU A 115 5.75 12.01 -16.92
CA GLU A 115 7.04 11.77 -17.59
C GLU A 115 7.10 10.40 -18.27
N HIS A 116 6.42 9.38 -17.70
CA HIS A 116 6.27 8.06 -18.33
C HIS A 116 5.10 7.97 -19.33
N ASN A 117 4.51 9.10 -19.75
CA ASN A 117 3.42 9.17 -20.72
C ASN A 117 2.21 8.30 -20.36
N VAL A 118 1.86 8.26 -19.09
CA VAL A 118 0.67 7.58 -18.59
C VAL A 118 -0.49 8.57 -18.51
N ASP A 119 -1.60 8.26 -19.19
CA ASP A 119 -2.86 8.97 -18.95
C ASP A 119 -3.43 8.55 -17.60
N PHE A 120 -3.89 9.50 -16.79
CA PHE A 120 -4.56 9.19 -15.53
C PHE A 120 -5.74 10.09 -15.25
N MET A 121 -6.74 9.55 -14.54
CA MET A 121 -7.95 10.25 -14.15
C MET A 121 -8.13 10.11 -12.63
N LEU A 122 -8.11 11.23 -11.93
CA LEU A 122 -8.54 11.36 -10.54
C LEU A 122 -10.06 11.55 -10.49
N HIS A 123 -10.70 11.43 -9.32
CA HIS A 123 -12.16 11.54 -9.15
C HIS A 123 -12.95 10.55 -10.02
N CYS A 124 -12.32 9.43 -10.40
CA CYS A 124 -12.92 8.43 -11.30
C CYS A 124 -13.04 7.08 -10.57
N SER A 125 -14.25 6.70 -10.21
CA SER A 125 -14.54 5.50 -9.44
C SER A 125 -14.97 4.35 -10.34
N LEU A 126 -14.38 3.15 -10.14
CA LEU A 126 -14.87 1.92 -10.75
C LEU A 126 -16.25 1.58 -10.17
N SER A 127 -17.26 1.39 -11.03
CA SER A 127 -18.62 1.04 -10.64
C SER A 127 -19.08 -0.36 -11.08
N ASP A 128 -18.58 -0.86 -12.22
CA ASP A 128 -18.94 -2.19 -12.74
C ASP A 128 -17.85 -2.75 -13.66
N ALA A 129 -17.90 -4.07 -13.92
CA ALA A 129 -17.06 -4.76 -14.90
C ALA A 129 -17.88 -5.81 -15.67
N LYS A 130 -17.84 -5.78 -16.99
CA LYS A 130 -18.52 -6.72 -17.87
C LYS A 130 -17.52 -7.75 -18.39
N SER A 131 -17.73 -9.02 -18.06
CA SER A 131 -16.87 -10.13 -18.45
C SER A 131 -17.63 -11.18 -19.24
N THR A 132 -16.97 -11.79 -20.23
CA THR A 132 -17.43 -12.98 -20.98
C THR A 132 -16.23 -13.87 -21.28
N ASP A 133 -16.42 -15.18 -21.22
CA ASP A 133 -15.39 -16.19 -21.54
C ASP A 133 -14.08 -15.97 -20.76
N ASP A 134 -14.20 -15.72 -19.46
CA ASP A 134 -13.07 -15.45 -18.53
C ASP A 134 -12.25 -14.22 -18.92
N ASN A 135 -12.81 -13.28 -19.68
CA ASN A 135 -12.15 -12.02 -20.04
C ASN A 135 -13.03 -10.82 -19.70
N ILE A 136 -12.44 -9.81 -19.09
CA ILE A 136 -13.05 -8.50 -18.95
C ILE A 136 -13.12 -7.86 -20.35
N LYS A 137 -14.31 -7.46 -20.76
CA LYS A 137 -14.55 -6.77 -22.04
C LYS A 137 -14.51 -5.25 -21.87
N THR A 138 -15.09 -4.79 -20.75
CA THR A 138 -15.13 -3.37 -20.42
C THR A 138 -15.30 -3.18 -18.94
N ILE A 139 -14.83 -2.07 -18.44
CA ILE A 139 -15.14 -1.57 -17.08
C ILE A 139 -15.98 -0.32 -17.18
N ILE A 140 -16.89 -0.13 -16.25
CA ILE A 140 -17.69 1.08 -16.12
C ILE A 140 -17.17 1.88 -14.95
N CYS A 141 -16.86 3.12 -15.23
CA CYS A 141 -16.41 4.08 -14.21
C CYS A 141 -17.42 5.22 -14.08
N GLN A 142 -17.36 5.93 -12.98
CA GLN A 142 -18.24 7.03 -12.64
C GLN A 142 -17.41 8.24 -12.22
N ASP A 143 -17.70 9.39 -12.80
CA ASP A 143 -17.29 10.71 -12.33
C ASP A 143 -18.53 11.61 -12.17
N ASP A 144 -18.37 12.90 -11.88
CA ASP A 144 -19.47 13.83 -11.63
C ASP A 144 -20.31 14.13 -12.89
N GLU A 145 -19.76 13.89 -14.09
CA GLU A 145 -20.45 14.04 -15.38
C GLU A 145 -21.16 12.74 -15.82
N GLY A 146 -21.09 11.66 -15.03
CA GLY A 146 -21.78 10.41 -15.29
C GLY A 146 -20.86 9.25 -15.60
N GLN A 147 -21.39 8.27 -16.34
CA GLN A 147 -20.67 7.02 -16.60
C GLN A 147 -19.70 7.14 -17.77
N ILE A 148 -18.57 6.42 -17.62
CA ILE A 148 -17.53 6.26 -18.62
C ILE A 148 -17.34 4.76 -18.87
N GLU A 149 -17.48 4.33 -20.11
CA GLU A 149 -17.13 2.98 -20.55
C GLU A 149 -15.65 2.95 -20.94
N MET A 150 -14.86 2.10 -20.27
CA MET A 150 -13.44 1.93 -20.59
C MET A 150 -13.18 0.54 -21.13
N VAL A 151 -12.63 0.47 -22.32
CA VAL A 151 -12.26 -0.77 -23.00
C VAL A 151 -10.74 -0.86 -23.05
N ALA A 152 -10.20 -1.98 -22.58
CA ALA A 152 -8.79 -2.28 -22.70
C ALA A 152 -8.55 -3.74 -23.11
N LYS A 153 -7.39 -4.02 -23.66
CA LYS A 153 -6.98 -5.40 -23.99
C LYS A 153 -6.67 -6.20 -22.73
N THR A 154 -6.02 -5.53 -21.78
CA THR A 154 -5.68 -6.10 -20.47
C THR A 154 -5.95 -5.11 -19.34
N TYR A 155 -6.10 -5.62 -18.13
CA TYR A 155 -6.46 -4.86 -16.95
C TYR A 155 -5.54 -5.18 -15.77
N VAL A 156 -5.32 -4.19 -14.90
CA VAL A 156 -4.62 -4.39 -13.62
C VAL A 156 -5.51 -3.89 -12.48
N ASP A 157 -5.78 -4.76 -11.52
CA ASP A 157 -6.41 -4.38 -10.25
C ASP A 157 -5.31 -4.03 -9.23
N ALA A 158 -5.21 -2.75 -8.92
CA ALA A 158 -4.37 -2.18 -7.86
C ALA A 158 -5.23 -1.38 -6.87
N SER A 159 -6.54 -1.69 -6.80
CA SER A 159 -7.53 -0.98 -5.97
C SER A 159 -7.28 -1.13 -4.47
N GLY A 160 -6.44 -2.10 -4.08
CA GLY A 160 -6.13 -2.43 -2.70
C GLY A 160 -7.20 -3.28 -2.00
N ASP A 161 -8.38 -3.44 -2.61
CA ASP A 161 -9.50 -4.19 -2.07
C ASP A 161 -10.06 -5.22 -3.08
N ALA A 162 -9.29 -5.55 -4.13
CA ALA A 162 -9.66 -6.44 -5.24
C ALA A 162 -11.01 -6.08 -5.87
N ASN A 163 -11.27 -4.78 -6.05
CA ASN A 163 -12.57 -4.31 -6.51
C ASN A 163 -12.86 -4.72 -7.96
N LEU A 164 -11.86 -4.62 -8.85
CA LEU A 164 -12.04 -5.01 -10.24
C LEU A 164 -12.21 -6.53 -10.37
N ALA A 165 -11.37 -7.30 -9.66
CA ALA A 165 -11.48 -8.75 -9.65
C ALA A 165 -12.87 -9.21 -9.14
N TYR A 166 -13.36 -8.60 -8.06
CA TYR A 166 -14.68 -8.89 -7.49
C TYR A 166 -15.83 -8.55 -8.45
N LEU A 167 -15.82 -7.36 -9.05
CA LEU A 167 -16.86 -6.94 -9.99
C LEU A 167 -16.83 -7.76 -11.29
N ALA A 168 -15.66 -8.18 -11.73
CA ALA A 168 -15.48 -9.05 -12.89
C ALA A 168 -15.83 -10.52 -12.61
N LYS A 169 -16.32 -10.86 -11.41
CA LYS A 169 -16.65 -12.23 -10.93
C LYS A 169 -15.42 -13.14 -10.84
N GLY A 170 -14.25 -12.55 -10.57
CA GLY A 170 -13.07 -13.28 -10.19
C GLY A 170 -13.20 -13.92 -8.80
N ASP A 171 -12.49 -15.01 -8.57
CA ASP A 171 -12.46 -15.66 -7.26
C ASP A 171 -11.69 -14.79 -6.28
N VAL A 172 -12.35 -14.34 -5.23
CA VAL A 172 -11.78 -13.54 -4.15
C VAL A 172 -12.21 -14.05 -2.79
N GLU A 173 -11.35 -13.92 -1.80
CA GLU A 173 -11.61 -14.25 -0.41
C GLU A 173 -11.50 -12.99 0.45
N PHE A 174 -12.43 -12.81 1.41
CA PHE A 174 -12.41 -11.69 2.34
C PHE A 174 -11.67 -12.06 3.62
N HIS A 175 -10.75 -11.21 4.06
CA HIS A 175 -9.91 -11.38 5.23
C HIS A 175 -10.01 -10.17 6.15
N HIS A 176 -10.03 -10.39 7.46
CA HIS A 176 -10.22 -9.35 8.48
C HIS A 176 -9.54 -9.68 9.83
N GLU A 177 -8.51 -10.52 9.79
CA GLU A 177 -7.78 -10.94 10.98
C GLU A 177 -6.87 -9.82 11.52
N GLN A 178 -6.48 -8.86 10.69
CA GLN A 178 -5.68 -7.73 11.09
C GLN A 178 -6.53 -6.45 11.23
N LYS A 179 -6.28 -5.71 12.31
CA LYS A 179 -6.92 -4.41 12.56
C LYS A 179 -6.59 -3.40 11.45
N GLY A 180 -7.57 -2.64 11.02
CA GLY A 180 -7.35 -1.39 10.29
C GLY A 180 -6.79 -0.31 11.22
N SER A 181 -6.47 0.87 10.69
CA SER A 181 -5.89 1.96 11.45
C SER A 181 -6.33 3.32 10.93
N MET A 182 -6.39 4.30 11.81
CA MET A 182 -6.43 5.72 11.44
C MET A 182 -5.16 6.38 11.93
N MET A 183 -4.36 6.91 11.03
CA MET A 183 -3.23 7.75 11.38
C MET A 183 -3.72 9.15 11.72
N PHE A 184 -2.96 9.86 12.57
CA PHE A 184 -3.20 11.27 12.82
C PHE A 184 -1.88 12.03 12.90
N ARG A 185 -1.90 13.29 12.49
CA ARG A 185 -0.75 14.19 12.44
C ARG A 185 -0.82 15.18 13.59
N LEU A 186 0.24 15.23 14.39
CA LEU A 186 0.44 16.20 15.47
C LEU A 186 1.50 17.20 15.04
N GLY A 187 1.25 18.48 15.28
CA GLY A 187 2.14 19.56 14.90
C GLY A 187 2.78 20.28 16.07
N ASN A 188 3.83 21.05 15.77
CA ASN A 188 4.58 21.90 16.70
C ASN A 188 5.29 21.13 17.82
N ILE A 189 5.93 20.01 17.50
CA ILE A 189 6.76 19.22 18.43
C ILE A 189 8.21 19.57 18.18
N LYS A 190 8.79 20.43 19.02
CA LYS A 190 10.06 21.13 18.76
C LYS A 190 11.29 20.24 18.92
N ASP A 191 11.21 19.17 19.71
CA ASP A 191 12.33 18.27 19.98
C ASP A 191 11.91 16.82 19.67
N GLU A 192 12.76 16.09 18.96
CA GLU A 192 12.52 14.71 18.55
C GLU A 192 12.42 13.72 19.72
N ASN A 193 12.96 14.10 20.89
CA ASN A 193 12.91 13.27 22.08
C ASN A 193 11.58 13.42 22.88
N ILE A 194 10.72 14.37 22.52
CA ILE A 194 9.44 14.60 23.22
C ILE A 194 8.45 13.49 22.91
N LEU A 195 8.18 13.24 21.62
CA LEU A 195 7.20 12.24 21.21
C LEU A 195 7.91 10.98 20.71
N THR A 196 8.06 10.02 21.61
CA THR A 196 8.69 8.72 21.36
C THR A 196 7.71 7.59 21.69
N THR A 197 8.02 6.36 21.26
CA THR A 197 7.23 5.18 21.66
C THR A 197 7.16 5.05 23.18
N ALA A 198 8.24 5.32 23.89
CA ALA A 198 8.30 5.22 25.34
C ALA A 198 7.46 6.30 26.03
N SER A 199 7.58 7.58 25.62
CA SER A 199 6.79 8.67 26.21
C SER A 199 5.29 8.50 25.93
N MET A 200 4.93 7.97 24.75
CA MET A 200 3.53 7.62 24.44
C MET A 200 2.99 6.52 25.36
N GLU A 201 3.76 5.43 25.57
CA GLU A 201 3.35 4.32 26.42
C GLU A 201 3.18 4.77 27.88
N GLU A 202 4.10 5.57 28.42
CA GLU A 202 4.01 6.15 29.75
C GLU A 202 2.77 7.06 29.91
N ALA A 203 2.55 7.97 28.96
CA ALA A 203 1.38 8.85 28.97
C ALA A 203 0.06 8.10 28.94
N ILE A 204 -0.01 7.01 28.16
CA ILE A 204 -1.21 6.17 28.07
C ILE A 204 -1.45 5.43 29.39
N ASN A 205 -0.40 4.88 30.03
CA ASN A 205 -0.54 4.20 31.31
C ASN A 205 -1.04 5.17 32.40
N ASN A 206 -0.44 6.36 32.50
CA ASN A 206 -0.89 7.40 33.44
C ASN A 206 -2.36 7.80 33.19
N ALA A 207 -2.74 7.96 31.92
CA ALA A 207 -4.12 8.29 31.57
C ALA A 207 -5.11 7.17 31.95
N ILE A 208 -4.72 5.90 31.78
CA ILE A 208 -5.56 4.76 32.20
C ILE A 208 -5.72 4.73 33.72
N GLU A 209 -4.66 4.99 34.48
CA GLU A 209 -4.70 5.09 35.97
C GLU A 209 -5.62 6.23 36.42
N ASP A 210 -5.63 7.35 35.68
CA ASP A 210 -6.56 8.48 35.93
C ASP A 210 -8.00 8.23 35.40
N GLY A 211 -8.31 7.03 34.91
CA GLY A 211 -9.64 6.64 34.42
C GLY A 211 -10.05 7.17 33.06
N VAL A 212 -9.09 7.54 32.19
CA VAL A 212 -9.39 7.98 30.83
C VAL A 212 -9.85 6.79 30.00
N GLU A 213 -11.07 6.88 29.46
CA GLU A 213 -11.66 5.86 28.61
C GLU A 213 -11.34 6.05 27.11
N GLY A 214 -11.50 4.99 26.32
CA GLY A 214 -11.39 5.04 24.84
C GLY A 214 -9.98 4.84 24.31
N LEU A 215 -9.01 4.51 25.16
CA LEU A 215 -7.64 4.11 24.77
C LEU A 215 -7.63 2.62 24.44
N THR A 216 -7.60 2.28 23.15
CA THR A 216 -7.71 0.91 22.66
C THR A 216 -6.37 0.18 22.51
N ALA A 217 -5.27 0.93 22.56
CA ALA A 217 -3.91 0.40 22.46
C ALA A 217 -2.98 1.13 23.42
N LYS A 218 -2.01 0.39 23.98
CA LYS A 218 -0.98 0.94 24.89
C LYS A 218 0.30 1.30 24.15
N LYS A 219 0.55 0.69 23.00
CA LYS A 219 1.78 0.88 22.22
C LYS A 219 1.45 1.37 20.83
N GLY A 220 2.26 2.27 20.35
CA GLY A 220 2.22 2.82 18.99
C GLY A 220 3.56 3.45 18.66
N PHE A 221 3.69 4.04 17.50
CA PHE A 221 4.92 4.71 17.14
C PHE A 221 4.64 6.02 16.40
N PRO A 222 5.40 7.08 16.71
CA PRO A 222 5.42 8.31 15.97
C PRO A 222 6.48 8.23 14.87
N VAL A 223 6.22 8.87 13.74
CA VAL A 223 7.20 9.08 12.66
C VAL A 223 7.22 10.54 12.32
N ARG A 224 8.37 11.18 12.40
CA ARG A 224 8.54 12.58 12.03
C ARG A 224 8.31 12.75 10.53
N VAL A 225 7.51 13.74 10.15
CA VAL A 225 7.34 14.14 8.76
C VAL A 225 8.59 14.93 8.34
N PRO A 226 9.31 14.52 7.29
CA PRO A 226 10.54 15.18 6.88
C PRO A 226 10.37 16.70 6.74
N HIS A 227 11.39 17.47 7.14
CA HIS A 227 11.46 18.94 7.09
C HIS A 227 10.39 19.69 7.90
N THR A 228 9.69 19.01 8.81
CA THR A 228 8.69 19.63 9.67
C THR A 228 8.93 19.32 11.15
N ASN A 229 8.17 19.99 12.02
CA ASN A 229 8.04 19.65 13.44
C ASN A 229 6.76 18.86 13.71
N ASP A 230 6.28 18.14 12.71
CA ASP A 230 5.07 17.32 12.79
C ASP A 230 5.40 15.84 12.83
N TYR A 231 4.50 15.08 13.44
CA TYR A 231 4.61 13.62 13.54
C TYR A 231 3.31 12.95 13.09
N LEU A 232 3.43 11.92 12.29
CA LEU A 232 2.35 10.97 12.01
C LEU A 232 2.40 9.87 13.05
N VAL A 233 1.26 9.63 13.71
CA VAL A 233 1.15 8.65 14.81
C VAL A 233 0.33 7.45 14.36
N ASN A 234 0.88 6.26 14.56
CA ASN A 234 0.22 4.97 14.34
C ASN A 234 0.00 4.26 15.67
N ILE A 235 -1.25 4.26 16.16
CA ILE A 235 -1.62 3.60 17.42
C ILE A 235 -3.05 3.04 17.38
N ILE A 236 -3.92 3.60 16.55
CA ILE A 236 -5.35 3.26 16.53
C ILE A 236 -5.57 1.94 15.80
N GLY A 237 -6.26 1.01 16.46
CA GLY A 237 -6.71 -0.25 15.87
C GLY A 237 -8.23 -0.29 15.70
N LEU A 238 -8.70 -0.63 14.51
CA LEU A 238 -10.12 -0.65 14.13
C LEU A 238 -10.49 -1.99 13.49
N ASP A 239 -11.67 -2.50 13.79
CA ASP A 239 -12.22 -3.72 13.20
C ASP A 239 -13.11 -3.41 12.00
N PHE A 240 -13.01 -4.25 10.96
CA PHE A 240 -13.84 -4.16 9.77
C PHE A 240 -14.30 -5.55 9.33
N GLU A 241 -15.59 -5.82 9.45
CA GLU A 241 -16.19 -7.11 9.05
C GLU A 241 -16.49 -7.20 7.54
N ASN A 242 -16.60 -6.06 6.88
CA ASN A 242 -16.85 -5.94 5.44
C ASN A 242 -16.45 -4.56 4.93
N LEU A 243 -16.66 -4.29 3.63
CA LEU A 243 -16.31 -3.04 2.96
C LEU A 243 -17.52 -2.15 2.65
N ASP A 244 -18.69 -2.43 3.23
CA ASP A 244 -19.85 -1.57 2.97
C ASP A 244 -19.68 -0.16 3.58
N ALA A 245 -20.41 0.79 3.03
CA ALA A 245 -20.30 2.18 3.43
C ALA A 245 -20.67 2.40 4.91
N ARG A 246 -21.57 1.61 5.49
CA ARG A 246 -21.98 1.76 6.90
C ARG A 246 -20.86 1.30 7.84
N THR A 247 -20.25 0.15 7.54
CA THR A 247 -19.11 -0.38 8.30
C THR A 247 -17.91 0.58 8.23
N LEU A 248 -17.57 1.07 7.02
CA LEU A 248 -16.49 2.04 6.85
C LEU A 248 -16.80 3.36 7.56
N THR A 249 -18.04 3.88 7.49
CA THR A 249 -18.44 5.11 8.20
C THR A 249 -18.27 4.98 9.72
N LYS A 250 -18.67 3.84 10.30
CA LYS A 250 -18.45 3.60 11.74
C LYS A 250 -16.97 3.61 12.09
N GLY A 251 -16.13 2.96 11.28
CA GLY A 251 -14.68 2.97 11.45
C GLY A 251 -14.08 4.38 11.36
N GLU A 252 -14.52 5.19 10.39
CA GLU A 252 -14.09 6.59 10.23
C GLU A 252 -14.41 7.43 11.48
N ILE A 253 -15.64 7.33 12.00
CA ILE A 253 -16.07 8.07 13.19
C ILE A 253 -15.29 7.60 14.44
N ALA A 254 -15.17 6.28 14.61
CA ALA A 254 -14.44 5.70 15.74
C ALA A 254 -12.96 6.08 15.71
N GLY A 255 -12.33 6.03 14.53
CA GLY A 255 -10.93 6.40 14.33
C GLY A 255 -10.66 7.86 14.70
N ARG A 256 -11.49 8.80 14.23
CA ARG A 256 -11.36 10.23 14.56
C ARG A 256 -11.59 10.49 16.05
N LYS A 257 -12.55 9.81 16.68
CA LYS A 257 -12.77 9.91 18.13
C LYS A 257 -11.53 9.44 18.91
N GLN A 258 -10.97 8.29 18.56
CA GLN A 258 -9.75 7.79 19.20
C GLN A 258 -8.56 8.73 18.96
N ALA A 259 -8.36 9.23 17.74
CA ALA A 259 -7.28 10.18 17.44
C ALA A 259 -7.33 11.41 18.35
N ARG A 260 -8.53 11.96 18.59
CA ARG A 260 -8.73 13.06 19.51
C ARG A 260 -8.37 12.67 20.95
N THR A 261 -8.84 11.51 21.43
CA THR A 261 -8.53 11.04 22.79
C THR A 261 -7.03 10.86 23.00
N TYR A 262 -6.32 10.21 22.07
CA TYR A 262 -4.86 10.06 22.16
C TYR A 262 -4.14 11.42 22.11
N TYR A 263 -4.57 12.35 21.24
CA TYR A 263 -3.99 13.69 21.22
C TYR A 263 -4.15 14.41 22.55
N GLU A 264 -5.33 14.40 23.18
CA GLU A 264 -5.60 15.03 24.48
C GLU A 264 -4.74 14.39 25.58
N VAL A 265 -4.56 13.07 25.55
CA VAL A 265 -3.67 12.34 26.47
C VAL A 265 -2.23 12.76 26.29
N PHE A 266 -1.71 12.75 25.09
CA PHE A 266 -0.31 13.12 24.84
C PHE A 266 -0.05 14.58 25.23
N LYS A 267 -0.97 15.49 24.93
CA LYS A 267 -0.87 16.89 25.30
C LYS A 267 -0.83 17.09 26.81
N LYS A 268 -1.60 16.30 27.58
CA LYS A 268 -1.69 16.40 29.05
C LYS A 268 -0.51 15.74 29.75
N TYR A 269 -0.08 14.56 29.29
CA TYR A 269 0.83 13.70 30.05
C TYR A 269 2.27 13.68 29.52
N ILE A 270 2.55 14.21 28.32
CA ILE A 270 3.90 14.31 27.79
C ILE A 270 4.41 15.74 27.91
N LYS A 271 5.42 15.95 28.77
CA LYS A 271 6.05 17.26 28.93
C LYS A 271 6.66 17.75 27.59
N GLY A 272 6.36 18.99 27.21
CA GLY A 272 6.77 19.59 25.94
C GLY A 272 5.75 19.46 24.82
N MET A 273 4.59 18.82 25.09
CA MET A 273 3.46 18.73 24.16
C MET A 273 2.39 19.80 24.38
N GLU A 274 2.58 20.72 25.33
CA GLU A 274 1.58 21.71 25.76
C GLU A 274 1.14 22.62 24.60
N ASP A 275 2.06 22.96 23.71
CA ASP A 275 1.82 23.81 22.52
C ASP A 275 1.50 23.00 21.25
N SER A 276 1.46 21.67 21.35
CA SER A 276 1.13 20.83 20.21
C SER A 276 -0.34 20.93 19.81
N TYR A 277 -0.64 20.62 18.57
CA TYR A 277 -2.01 20.59 18.06
C TYR A 277 -2.24 19.43 17.09
N LEU A 278 -3.49 19.02 16.99
CA LEU A 278 -3.93 18.03 16.00
C LEU A 278 -4.02 18.73 14.63
N VAL A 279 -3.09 18.41 13.74
CA VAL A 279 -3.07 18.96 12.36
C VAL A 279 -4.18 18.34 11.52
N SER A 280 -4.24 17.01 11.50
CA SER A 280 -5.22 16.25 10.72
C SER A 280 -5.32 14.80 11.21
N THR A 281 -6.39 14.13 10.81
CA THR A 281 -6.44 12.67 10.74
C THR A 281 -6.20 12.23 9.30
N GLY A 282 -5.84 11.00 9.07
CA GLY A 282 -5.84 10.43 7.71
C GLY A 282 -7.19 10.68 7.03
N PRO A 283 -7.22 11.10 5.76
CA PRO A 283 -8.47 11.33 5.03
C PRO A 283 -9.39 10.09 5.01
N LYS A 284 -8.81 8.91 5.15
CA LYS A 284 -9.51 7.63 5.16
C LYS A 284 -8.84 6.66 6.14
N VAL A 285 -9.63 5.76 6.74
CA VAL A 285 -9.10 4.59 7.48
C VAL A 285 -8.25 3.71 6.58
N GLY A 286 -7.13 3.26 7.10
CA GLY A 286 -6.23 2.32 6.43
C GLY A 286 -6.61 0.88 6.75
N LEU A 287 -6.98 0.11 5.74
CA LEU A 287 -7.22 -1.32 5.87
C LEU A 287 -5.93 -2.09 5.58
N ARG A 288 -5.53 -2.96 6.51
CA ARG A 288 -4.38 -3.86 6.30
C ARG A 288 -4.78 -5.09 5.49
N GLU A 289 -6.04 -5.51 5.63
CA GLU A 289 -6.65 -6.63 4.93
C GLU A 289 -8.04 -6.27 4.42
N SER A 290 -8.43 -6.95 3.36
CA SER A 290 -9.75 -6.94 2.77
C SER A 290 -9.87 -8.15 1.84
N ARG A 291 -10.32 -7.99 0.59
CA ARG A 291 -10.32 -9.07 -0.38
C ARG A 291 -8.90 -9.31 -0.94
N ARG A 292 -8.55 -10.60 -1.06
CA ARG A 292 -7.41 -11.10 -1.84
C ARG A 292 -7.94 -11.99 -2.96
N ILE A 293 -7.26 -11.99 -4.09
CA ILE A 293 -7.60 -12.91 -5.19
C ILE A 293 -7.21 -14.34 -4.84
N VAL A 294 -7.91 -15.31 -5.45
CA VAL A 294 -7.42 -16.68 -5.56
C VAL A 294 -6.62 -16.77 -6.86
N GLY A 295 -5.30 -16.79 -6.72
CA GLY A 295 -4.36 -16.77 -7.83
C GLY A 295 -4.01 -18.15 -8.38
N GLU A 296 -3.30 -18.18 -9.50
CA GLU A 296 -2.68 -19.42 -10.02
C GLU A 296 -1.67 -20.01 -9.04
N TYR A 297 -1.04 -19.16 -8.21
CA TYR A 297 -0.20 -19.51 -7.06
C TYR A 297 -0.64 -18.73 -5.83
N THR A 298 -0.68 -19.37 -4.67
CA THR A 298 -0.92 -18.70 -3.38
C THR A 298 0.37 -18.69 -2.57
N LEU A 299 0.89 -17.49 -2.28
CA LEU A 299 2.02 -17.31 -1.37
C LEU A 299 1.63 -17.78 0.04
N THR A 300 2.50 -18.54 0.67
CA THR A 300 2.25 -19.17 1.97
C THR A 300 3.25 -18.74 3.04
N LYS A 301 2.89 -18.99 4.29
CA LYS A 301 3.80 -18.89 5.44
C LYS A 301 5.11 -19.67 5.21
N ASP A 302 5.02 -20.83 4.57
CA ASP A 302 6.21 -21.68 4.34
C ASP A 302 7.13 -21.07 3.29
N ASP A 303 6.61 -20.40 2.25
CA ASP A 303 7.44 -19.66 1.29
C ASP A 303 8.25 -18.56 1.99
N VAL A 304 7.60 -17.81 2.89
CA VAL A 304 8.27 -16.75 3.66
C VAL A 304 9.29 -17.35 4.62
N LYS A 305 8.90 -18.39 5.38
CA LYS A 305 9.75 -19.04 6.41
C LYS A 305 11.00 -19.66 5.82
N THR A 306 10.86 -20.32 4.68
CA THR A 306 12.00 -21.03 4.02
C THR A 306 12.80 -20.10 3.11
N SER A 307 12.38 -18.85 2.93
CA SER A 307 12.97 -17.92 1.95
C SER A 307 12.98 -18.53 0.55
N ARG A 308 11.84 -19.12 0.17
CA ARG A 308 11.67 -19.90 -1.07
C ARG A 308 12.14 -19.13 -2.29
N LYS A 309 12.85 -19.81 -3.19
CA LYS A 309 13.24 -19.31 -4.50
C LYS A 309 12.37 -19.92 -5.58
N SER A 310 12.04 -19.15 -6.61
CA SER A 310 11.16 -19.57 -7.69
C SER A 310 11.73 -19.19 -9.05
N VAL A 311 11.60 -20.08 -10.04
CA VAL A 311 12.05 -19.82 -11.41
C VAL A 311 11.18 -18.76 -12.12
N ASP A 312 9.94 -18.59 -11.66
CA ASP A 312 8.97 -17.63 -12.17
C ASP A 312 8.83 -16.37 -11.27
N THR A 313 9.90 -16.05 -10.52
CA THR A 313 9.95 -14.86 -9.67
C THR A 313 9.80 -13.59 -10.49
N ILE A 314 9.02 -12.64 -9.96
CA ILE A 314 8.84 -11.30 -10.53
C ILE A 314 9.14 -10.17 -9.55
N ALA A 315 9.32 -10.49 -8.29
CA ALA A 315 9.64 -9.57 -7.21
C ALA A 315 10.22 -10.32 -6.01
N LYS A 316 10.79 -9.59 -5.07
CA LYS A 316 11.32 -10.11 -3.80
C LYS A 316 10.54 -9.55 -2.62
N GLY A 317 10.20 -10.42 -1.66
CA GLY A 317 9.64 -10.04 -0.37
C GLY A 317 10.73 -10.11 0.70
N GLY A 318 11.04 -8.98 1.34
CA GLY A 318 12.09 -8.88 2.37
C GLY A 318 11.59 -8.42 3.74
N TRP A 319 10.32 -7.98 3.84
CA TRP A 319 9.74 -7.51 5.09
C TRP A 319 9.31 -8.66 5.99
N GLY A 320 9.51 -8.52 7.31
CA GLY A 320 9.03 -9.50 8.28
C GLY A 320 7.50 -9.59 8.29
N ALA A 321 6.96 -10.77 8.62
CA ALA A 321 5.51 -11.00 8.69
C ALA A 321 4.91 -10.34 9.93
N GLU A 322 4.52 -9.08 9.81
CA GLU A 322 4.02 -8.21 10.88
C GLU A 322 2.49 -8.24 10.92
N ILE A 323 1.92 -8.89 11.96
CA ILE A 323 0.48 -9.09 12.13
C ILE A 323 -0.05 -8.19 13.27
N HIS A 324 -1.05 -7.36 12.97
CA HIS A 324 -1.70 -6.43 13.90
C HIS A 324 -3.05 -6.97 14.36
N LYS A 325 -3.07 -7.72 15.48
CA LYS A 325 -4.29 -8.36 16.03
C LYS A 325 -5.04 -7.54 17.08
N GLY A 326 -4.45 -6.48 17.60
CA GLY A 326 -5.06 -5.63 18.64
C GLY A 326 -4.05 -5.10 19.64
N ASN A 327 -4.50 -4.28 20.60
CA ASN A 327 -3.71 -3.68 21.69
C ASN A 327 -2.50 -2.83 21.28
N GLY A 328 -2.42 -2.42 19.99
CA GLY A 328 -1.30 -1.62 19.46
C GLY A 328 -0.01 -2.40 19.23
N GLU A 329 0.03 -3.68 19.57
CA GLU A 329 1.21 -4.51 19.34
C GLU A 329 1.13 -5.23 17.99
N ALA A 330 2.20 -5.12 17.22
CA ALA A 330 2.43 -6.00 16.09
C ALA A 330 3.14 -7.25 16.58
N SER A 331 2.58 -8.42 16.27
CA SER A 331 3.29 -9.68 16.48
C SER A 331 4.00 -10.07 15.19
N TYR A 332 5.26 -10.45 15.31
CA TYR A 332 5.99 -11.04 14.18
C TYR A 332 5.74 -12.54 14.16
N ALA A 333 5.03 -12.99 13.13
CA ALA A 333 4.73 -14.41 12.94
C ALA A 333 5.96 -15.26 12.57
N LEU A 334 7.03 -14.61 12.09
CA LEU A 334 8.31 -15.22 11.73
C LEU A 334 9.45 -14.32 12.19
N GLU A 335 10.60 -14.94 12.52
CA GLU A 335 11.82 -14.20 12.84
C GLU A 335 12.27 -13.33 11.68
N ARG A 336 12.75 -12.13 12.02
CA ARG A 336 13.39 -11.23 11.06
C ARG A 336 14.75 -11.79 10.69
N ASN A 337 15.08 -11.68 9.42
CA ASN A 337 16.38 -12.12 8.91
C ASN A 337 16.81 -11.30 7.70
N ASP A 338 18.06 -11.43 7.31
CA ASP A 338 18.63 -10.77 6.12
C ASP A 338 18.28 -11.47 4.81
N LYS A 339 17.30 -12.39 4.82
CA LYS A 339 16.87 -13.14 3.64
C LYS A 339 15.63 -12.53 3.02
N TYR A 340 15.39 -12.88 1.78
CA TYR A 340 14.17 -12.58 1.06
C TYR A 340 13.61 -13.87 0.44
N PHE A 341 12.32 -13.88 0.21
CA PHE A 341 11.64 -14.91 -0.58
C PHE A 341 11.23 -14.35 -1.93
N ASP A 342 11.06 -15.22 -2.91
CA ASP A 342 10.62 -14.84 -4.23
C ASP A 342 9.10 -14.77 -4.30
N ILE A 343 8.58 -13.81 -5.08
CA ILE A 343 7.15 -13.65 -5.37
C ILE A 343 6.94 -14.16 -6.81
N PRO A 344 6.25 -15.31 -6.99
CA PRO A 344 5.95 -15.86 -8.31
C PRO A 344 4.89 -15.05 -9.07
N LEU A 345 4.97 -15.02 -10.40
CA LEU A 345 3.98 -14.33 -11.25
C LEU A 345 2.56 -14.86 -11.01
N GLY A 346 2.40 -16.16 -10.77
CA GLY A 346 1.10 -16.78 -10.52
C GLY A 346 0.35 -16.21 -9.30
N SER A 347 1.06 -15.57 -8.34
CA SER A 347 0.41 -14.91 -7.20
C SER A 347 -0.29 -13.58 -7.58
N LEU A 348 0.07 -12.99 -8.71
CA LEU A 348 -0.54 -11.78 -9.27
C LEU A 348 -1.67 -12.11 -10.26
N LYS A 349 -1.80 -13.37 -10.66
CA LYS A 349 -2.71 -13.81 -11.74
C LYS A 349 -3.94 -14.50 -11.17
N PRO A 350 -5.16 -13.89 -11.27
CA PRO A 350 -6.40 -14.57 -10.92
C PRO A 350 -6.59 -15.82 -11.80
N ARG A 351 -6.94 -16.97 -11.18
CA ARG A 351 -7.04 -18.25 -11.89
C ARG A 351 -8.18 -18.32 -12.91
N ASN A 352 -9.22 -17.51 -12.76
CA ASN A 352 -10.43 -17.55 -13.56
C ASN A 352 -10.67 -16.28 -14.42
N ILE A 353 -9.69 -15.35 -14.52
CA ILE A 353 -9.78 -14.19 -15.43
C ILE A 353 -8.48 -14.05 -16.22
N LYS A 354 -8.56 -14.26 -17.53
CA LYS A 354 -7.39 -14.38 -18.41
C LYS A 354 -6.64 -13.08 -18.69
N ASN A 355 -7.34 -11.94 -18.73
CA ASN A 355 -6.75 -10.64 -19.07
C ASN A 355 -6.66 -9.67 -17.89
N LEU A 356 -6.65 -10.20 -16.66
CA LEU A 356 -6.50 -9.45 -15.43
C LEU A 356 -5.21 -9.85 -14.70
N TRP A 357 -4.49 -8.87 -14.15
CA TRP A 357 -3.43 -8.99 -13.18
C TRP A 357 -3.76 -8.19 -11.93
N CYS A 358 -3.21 -8.57 -10.79
CA CYS A 358 -3.46 -7.92 -9.52
C CYS A 358 -2.14 -7.53 -8.86
N ALA A 359 -2.13 -6.44 -8.08
CA ALA A 359 -0.90 -5.92 -7.48
C ALA A 359 -1.13 -5.41 -6.05
N GLY A 360 -0.06 -5.39 -5.27
CA GLY A 360 -0.08 -4.92 -3.89
C GLY A 360 -0.68 -5.93 -2.93
N ARG A 361 -1.41 -5.45 -1.90
CA ARG A 361 -1.91 -6.30 -0.81
C ARG A 361 -2.99 -7.31 -1.20
N ILE A 362 -3.54 -7.21 -2.42
CA ILE A 362 -4.62 -8.07 -2.91
C ILE A 362 -4.14 -9.33 -3.63
N ILE A 363 -2.84 -9.50 -3.83
CA ILE A 363 -2.30 -10.70 -4.48
C ILE A 363 -2.55 -11.95 -3.63
N SER A 364 -2.58 -13.11 -4.29
CA SER A 364 -2.93 -14.38 -3.65
C SER A 364 -1.90 -14.78 -2.59
N SER A 365 -2.34 -14.83 -1.34
CA SER A 365 -1.46 -15.14 -0.20
C SER A 365 -2.27 -15.56 1.03
N ASP A 366 -1.67 -16.38 1.91
CA ASP A 366 -2.21 -16.61 3.25
C ASP A 366 -1.98 -15.40 4.18
N LEU A 367 -2.46 -15.48 5.42
CA LEU A 367 -2.34 -14.40 6.40
C LEU A 367 -0.89 -13.98 6.65
N VAL A 368 0.02 -14.95 6.82
CA VAL A 368 1.41 -14.68 7.18
C VAL A 368 2.18 -14.09 6.00
N ALA A 369 2.02 -14.66 4.81
CA ALA A 369 2.62 -14.10 3.61
C ALA A 369 2.07 -12.70 3.31
N SER A 370 0.75 -12.49 3.45
CA SER A 370 0.11 -11.19 3.31
C SER A 370 0.70 -10.14 4.26
N ALA A 371 0.94 -10.50 5.52
CA ALA A 371 1.54 -9.61 6.50
C ALA A 371 2.96 -9.14 6.12
N SER A 372 3.67 -9.92 5.30
CA SER A 372 4.99 -9.55 4.76
C SER A 372 4.89 -8.73 3.46
N ILE A 373 4.02 -9.10 2.52
CA ILE A 373 4.00 -8.52 1.18
C ILE A 373 3.16 -7.25 1.03
N ARG A 374 2.23 -6.96 1.97
CA ARG A 374 1.30 -5.83 1.89
C ARG A 374 1.94 -4.45 1.99
N VAL A 375 3.21 -4.39 2.36
CA VAL A 375 3.94 -3.14 2.55
C VAL A 375 4.24 -2.43 1.22
N MET A 376 4.31 -1.11 1.26
CA MET A 376 4.31 -0.27 0.07
C MET A 376 5.53 -0.47 -0.84
N GLY A 377 6.71 -0.76 -0.28
CA GLY A 377 7.92 -1.09 -1.07
C GLY A 377 7.71 -2.34 -1.93
N THR A 378 7.23 -3.44 -1.34
CA THR A 378 6.85 -4.64 -2.09
C THR A 378 5.72 -4.34 -3.09
N GLY A 379 4.83 -3.39 -2.73
CA GLY A 379 3.76 -2.90 -3.61
C GLY A 379 4.28 -2.29 -4.91
N PHE A 380 5.38 -1.53 -4.87
CA PHE A 380 6.03 -1.02 -6.10
C PHE A 380 6.52 -2.16 -6.98
N ALA A 381 7.19 -3.15 -6.41
CA ALA A 381 7.74 -4.27 -7.18
C ALA A 381 6.65 -5.14 -7.83
N THR A 382 5.62 -5.50 -7.06
CA THR A 382 4.49 -6.30 -7.58
C THR A 382 3.64 -5.50 -8.56
N GLY A 383 3.52 -4.18 -8.37
CA GLY A 383 2.86 -3.27 -9.30
C GLY A 383 3.56 -3.23 -10.64
N GLN A 384 4.85 -2.91 -10.65
CA GLN A 384 5.66 -2.90 -11.88
C GLN A 384 5.56 -4.23 -12.63
N ALA A 385 5.64 -5.35 -11.90
CA ALA A 385 5.53 -6.68 -12.50
C ALA A 385 4.14 -6.95 -13.10
N ALA A 386 3.06 -6.56 -12.45
CA ALA A 386 1.71 -6.70 -12.97
C ALA A 386 1.50 -5.88 -14.25
N GLY A 387 2.02 -4.64 -14.28
CA GLY A 387 1.96 -3.76 -15.44
C GLY A 387 2.74 -4.33 -16.64
N VAL A 388 3.98 -4.77 -16.42
CA VAL A 388 4.81 -5.41 -17.44
C VAL A 388 4.13 -6.69 -17.97
N ALA A 389 3.65 -7.55 -17.09
CA ALA A 389 2.98 -8.79 -17.49
C ALA A 389 1.70 -8.50 -18.29
N ALA A 390 0.90 -7.51 -17.90
CA ALA A 390 -0.29 -7.08 -18.61
C ALA A 390 0.05 -6.54 -20.01
N ALA A 391 1.11 -5.76 -20.13
CA ALA A 391 1.59 -5.18 -21.39
C ALA A 391 2.07 -6.27 -22.36
N LEU A 392 2.91 -7.19 -21.90
CA LEU A 392 3.48 -8.25 -22.73
C LEU A 392 2.45 -9.29 -23.15
N ALA A 393 1.42 -9.53 -22.34
CA ALA A 393 0.32 -10.43 -22.69
C ALA A 393 -0.45 -9.99 -23.95
N ILE A 394 -0.49 -8.69 -24.25
CA ILE A 394 -1.11 -8.13 -25.45
C ILE A 394 -0.38 -8.60 -26.71
N ASP A 395 0.94 -8.75 -26.64
CA ASP A 395 1.80 -9.19 -27.74
C ASP A 395 1.97 -10.72 -27.79
N ASN A 396 1.17 -11.46 -27.00
CA ASN A 396 1.29 -12.91 -26.81
C ASN A 396 2.64 -13.37 -26.22
N LYS A 397 3.41 -12.46 -25.61
CA LYS A 397 4.67 -12.74 -24.91
C LYS A 397 4.40 -13.09 -23.45
N LYS A 398 3.76 -14.25 -23.24
CA LYS A 398 3.33 -14.71 -21.88
C LYS A 398 4.40 -15.54 -21.18
N ASP A 399 5.54 -15.81 -21.82
CA ASP A 399 6.64 -16.56 -21.19
C ASP A 399 7.21 -15.70 -20.03
N ILE A 400 7.36 -16.33 -18.89
CA ILE A 400 7.95 -15.71 -17.71
C ILE A 400 9.33 -15.09 -17.99
N LYS A 401 10.12 -15.71 -18.87
CA LYS A 401 11.44 -15.17 -19.25
C LYS A 401 11.37 -13.82 -19.96
N GLU A 402 10.32 -13.58 -20.77
CA GLU A 402 10.10 -12.28 -21.40
C GLU A 402 9.70 -11.24 -20.35
N VAL A 403 8.84 -11.60 -19.41
CA VAL A 403 8.46 -10.72 -18.29
C VAL A 403 9.69 -10.38 -17.43
N GLN A 404 10.49 -11.37 -17.05
CA GLN A 404 11.72 -11.17 -16.29
C GLN A 404 12.75 -10.32 -17.03
N LYS A 405 12.91 -10.53 -18.34
CA LYS A 405 13.80 -9.73 -19.18
C LYS A 405 13.38 -8.26 -19.20
N GLU A 406 12.09 -8.02 -19.37
CA GLU A 406 11.55 -6.65 -19.39
C GLU A 406 11.66 -5.98 -18.03
N LEU A 407 11.35 -6.68 -16.91
CA LEU A 407 11.53 -6.18 -15.57
C LEU A 407 12.99 -5.77 -15.29
N LYS A 408 13.96 -6.61 -15.70
CA LYS A 408 15.39 -6.27 -15.58
C LYS A 408 15.77 -5.06 -16.43
N ARG A 409 15.22 -4.95 -17.65
CA ARG A 409 15.43 -3.77 -18.50
C ARG A 409 14.95 -2.48 -17.82
N GLN A 410 13.84 -2.57 -17.08
CA GLN A 410 13.27 -1.46 -16.29
C GLN A 410 13.92 -1.32 -14.90
N GLY A 411 15.03 -1.99 -14.63
CA GLY A 411 15.81 -1.86 -13.38
C GLY A 411 15.23 -2.57 -12.17
N ALA A 412 14.20 -3.40 -12.31
CA ALA A 412 13.65 -4.17 -11.19
C ALA A 412 14.63 -5.24 -10.69
N LEU A 413 14.64 -5.46 -9.37
CA LEU A 413 15.34 -6.58 -8.73
C LEU A 413 14.40 -7.78 -8.64
N ILE A 414 14.71 -8.82 -9.41
CA ILE A 414 13.97 -10.08 -9.39
C ILE A 414 14.88 -11.26 -9.14
#